data_400692ff925d5969e2def7a94f950e29
#
_entry.id   400692ff925d5969e2def7a94f950e29
#
_cell.length_a   1.000
_cell.length_b   1.000
_cell.length_c   1.000
_cell.angle_alpha   90.00
_cell.angle_beta   90.00
_cell.angle_gamma   90.00
#
_symmetry.space_group_name_H-M   'P 1'
#
loop_
_entity.id
_entity.type
_entity.pdbx_description
1 polymer ?
#
loop_
_entity_poly.entity_id
_entity_poly.type
_entity_poly.pdbx_seq_one_letter_code
_entity_poly.pdbx_strand_id
1 'polypeptide(L)'
;MDSFPPSAPHAETAPAARGAGRYAPSPSGRLHIGNLRTGVLAWLCAHSTGRAFRWRIEDLDRVQAGAAEQQLADFASLGVTPDGPLVIQSERTELYAAVIEALNTAGLVYECYCSRKDIQSAPSAPHTPPGAYPGTCRNLTGSVREAERTRLAGNGRQPALRLDAQAAAGLLEVPVSPSGPEVVVADVLLGDVRGFIDDFVLRRGDGVHSYHLAVVVDDLAMGIDQVVRADDLASSTPRQVFFARLLDLVCPQLVGTESGHAGIEWVHVPLVLGPGGQRLAKRDGAVTVGDLASTGFDFFAWLGSSLGFGPWADLEQARDEFDLDAMTGEPAVFDPADWAQPAAD
;
A
#
# COMPACT_ATOMS: atom_id res chain seq x y z
N MET A 1 51.63 -31.76 -24.01
CA MET A 1 50.81 -30.76 -24.73
C MET A 1 49.40 -30.88 -24.19
N ASP A 2 49.15 -30.22 -23.10
CA ASP A 2 47.85 -30.24 -22.43
C ASP A 2 47.05 -29.04 -22.88
N SER A 3 45.98 -29.32 -23.62
CA SER A 3 45.04 -28.32 -24.12
C SER A 3 44.05 -27.98 -23.03
N PHE A 4 44.06 -26.70 -22.57
CA PHE A 4 43.04 -26.13 -21.71
C PHE A 4 41.68 -26.07 -22.43
N PRO A 5 40.56 -26.37 -21.73
CA PRO A 5 39.24 -26.17 -22.29
C PRO A 5 38.90 -24.67 -22.40
N PRO A 6 38.08 -24.26 -23.39
CA PRO A 6 37.71 -22.84 -23.54
C PRO A 6 36.84 -22.35 -22.35
N SER A 7 37.18 -21.18 -21.86
CA SER A 7 36.43 -20.47 -20.82
C SER A 7 34.98 -20.24 -21.26
N ALA A 8 34.04 -20.57 -20.38
CA ALA A 8 32.60 -20.28 -20.55
C ALA A 8 32.38 -18.77 -20.73
N PRO A 9 31.38 -18.37 -21.52
CA PRO A 9 31.05 -16.97 -21.68
C PRO A 9 30.62 -16.36 -20.35
N HIS A 10 31.19 -15.19 -20.01
CA HIS A 10 30.78 -14.39 -18.87
C HIS A 10 29.30 -14.06 -19.02
N ALA A 11 28.49 -14.54 -18.09
CA ALA A 11 27.13 -14.03 -17.94
C ALA A 11 27.22 -12.51 -17.70
N GLU A 12 26.70 -11.72 -18.61
CA GLU A 12 26.49 -10.30 -18.40
C GLU A 12 25.63 -10.16 -17.12
N THR A 13 26.23 -9.62 -16.06
CA THR A 13 25.51 -9.23 -14.87
C THR A 13 24.55 -8.12 -15.29
N ALA A 14 23.26 -8.41 -15.26
CA ALA A 14 22.23 -7.39 -15.44
C ALA A 14 22.53 -6.20 -14.49
N PRO A 15 22.39 -4.95 -14.96
CA PRO A 15 22.61 -3.78 -14.11
C PRO A 15 21.76 -3.92 -12.85
N ALA A 16 22.37 -3.60 -11.69
CA ALA A 16 21.65 -3.65 -10.42
C ALA A 16 20.36 -2.81 -10.54
N ALA A 17 19.20 -3.41 -10.20
CA ALA A 17 17.92 -2.75 -10.28
C ALA A 17 17.95 -1.45 -9.45
N ARG A 18 17.39 -0.36 -9.99
CA ARG A 18 17.43 1.00 -9.39
C ARG A 18 16.54 1.16 -8.15
N GLY A 19 16.03 0.08 -7.56
CA GLY A 19 15.03 0.08 -6.52
C GLY A 19 13.92 -0.92 -6.85
N ALA A 20 12.77 -0.78 -6.21
CA ALA A 20 11.64 -1.67 -6.49
C ALA A 20 10.30 -0.95 -6.45
N GLY A 21 9.42 -1.31 -7.39
CA GLY A 21 7.98 -1.12 -7.27
C GLY A 21 7.33 -2.34 -6.60
N ARG A 22 6.07 -2.20 -6.18
CA ARG A 22 5.36 -3.34 -5.58
C ARG A 22 3.86 -3.35 -5.85
N TYR A 23 3.26 -4.56 -5.81
CA TYR A 23 1.83 -4.77 -5.62
C TYR A 23 1.59 -5.47 -4.29
N ALA A 24 0.62 -4.96 -3.50
CA ALA A 24 0.42 -5.38 -2.11
C ALA A 24 -1.06 -5.62 -1.80
N PRO A 25 -1.68 -6.68 -2.34
CA PRO A 25 -3.09 -6.96 -2.12
C PRO A 25 -3.34 -7.61 -0.75
N SER A 26 -4.49 -7.25 -0.13
CA SER A 26 -5.03 -8.04 0.97
C SER A 26 -5.74 -9.28 0.42
N PRO A 27 -5.50 -10.49 0.98
CA PRO A 27 -6.13 -11.72 0.51
C PRO A 27 -7.58 -11.86 1.04
N SER A 28 -8.40 -10.85 0.79
CA SER A 28 -9.78 -10.75 1.28
C SER A 28 -10.82 -11.31 0.30
N GLY A 29 -10.38 -12.06 -0.72
CA GLY A 29 -11.17 -12.72 -1.76
C GLY A 29 -10.54 -12.54 -3.15
N ARG A 30 -11.32 -12.90 -4.18
CA ARG A 30 -10.90 -12.78 -5.59
C ARG A 30 -10.69 -11.32 -5.98
N LEU A 31 -9.77 -11.09 -6.92
CA LEU A 31 -9.52 -9.76 -7.48
C LEU A 31 -10.60 -9.43 -8.54
N HIS A 32 -11.02 -8.18 -8.56
CA HIS A 32 -11.83 -7.65 -9.65
C HIS A 32 -10.92 -6.93 -10.68
N ILE A 33 -11.47 -6.63 -11.84
CA ILE A 33 -10.72 -6.05 -12.95
C ILE A 33 -9.96 -4.77 -12.59
N GLY A 34 -10.47 -3.95 -11.68
CA GLY A 34 -9.78 -2.75 -11.20
C GLY A 34 -8.52 -3.08 -10.38
N ASN A 35 -8.54 -4.17 -9.59
CA ASN A 35 -7.36 -4.64 -8.88
C ASN A 35 -6.30 -5.17 -9.86
N LEU A 36 -6.74 -5.93 -10.88
CA LEU A 36 -5.86 -6.46 -11.91
C LEU A 36 -5.21 -5.33 -12.70
N ARG A 37 -5.99 -4.33 -13.14
CA ARG A 37 -5.48 -3.13 -13.80
C ARG A 37 -4.40 -2.45 -12.95
N THR A 38 -4.69 -2.18 -11.68
CA THR A 38 -3.73 -1.52 -10.77
C THR A 38 -2.46 -2.35 -10.59
N GLY A 39 -2.57 -3.67 -10.45
CA GLY A 39 -1.40 -4.53 -10.25
C GLY A 39 -0.55 -4.67 -11.52
N VAL A 40 -1.17 -4.77 -12.70
CA VAL A 40 -0.43 -4.76 -13.98
C VAL A 40 0.24 -3.41 -14.20
N LEU A 41 -0.42 -2.30 -13.86
CA LEU A 41 0.19 -0.96 -13.90
C LEU A 41 1.39 -0.85 -12.97
N ALA A 42 1.31 -1.41 -11.76
CA ALA A 42 2.45 -1.43 -10.84
C ALA A 42 3.64 -2.20 -11.43
N TRP A 43 3.36 -3.28 -12.14
CA TRP A 43 4.39 -4.04 -12.86
C TRP A 43 4.99 -3.26 -14.04
N LEU A 44 4.14 -2.64 -14.86
CA LEU A 44 4.57 -1.83 -16.01
C LEU A 44 5.41 -0.63 -15.57
N CYS A 45 4.97 0.12 -14.55
CA CYS A 45 5.72 1.25 -14.00
C CYS A 45 7.08 0.84 -13.44
N ALA A 46 7.17 -0.29 -12.74
CA ALA A 46 8.44 -0.79 -12.23
C ALA A 46 9.40 -1.12 -13.38
N HIS A 47 8.95 -1.91 -14.36
CA HIS A 47 9.80 -2.36 -15.44
C HIS A 47 10.17 -1.25 -16.44
N SER A 48 9.26 -0.30 -16.73
CA SER A 48 9.58 0.84 -17.62
C SER A 48 10.66 1.75 -17.04
N THR A 49 10.83 1.74 -15.72
CA THR A 49 11.85 2.55 -15.02
C THR A 49 13.09 1.74 -14.57
N GLY A 50 13.17 0.45 -14.96
CA GLY A 50 14.28 -0.44 -14.62
C GLY A 50 14.33 -0.87 -13.15
N ARG A 51 13.19 -0.79 -12.45
CA ARG A 51 13.00 -1.26 -11.08
C ARG A 51 12.61 -2.74 -11.05
N ALA A 52 12.93 -3.43 -9.96
CA ALA A 52 12.35 -4.73 -9.69
C ALA A 52 10.87 -4.60 -9.30
N PHE A 53 10.06 -5.60 -9.61
CA PHE A 53 8.68 -5.69 -9.15
C PHE A 53 8.56 -6.68 -7.99
N ARG A 54 8.01 -6.24 -6.86
CA ARG A 54 7.84 -7.03 -5.64
C ARG A 54 6.39 -7.34 -5.36
N TRP A 55 6.14 -8.45 -4.69
CA TRP A 55 4.82 -8.82 -4.25
C TRP A 55 4.77 -8.98 -2.74
N ARG A 56 3.77 -8.35 -2.10
CA ARG A 56 3.50 -8.50 -0.68
C ARG A 56 2.05 -8.91 -0.45
N ILE A 57 1.83 -9.91 0.39
CA ILE A 57 0.51 -10.35 0.84
C ILE A 57 0.20 -9.65 2.16
N GLU A 58 -0.84 -8.81 2.18
CA GLU A 58 -1.27 -8.05 3.36
C GLU A 58 -2.37 -8.81 4.12
N ASP A 59 -1.95 -9.82 4.88
CA ASP A 59 -2.80 -10.82 5.54
C ASP A 59 -3.00 -10.59 7.05
N LEU A 60 -2.74 -9.39 7.57
CA LEU A 60 -2.96 -9.05 8.99
C LEU A 60 -4.45 -8.91 9.34
N ASP A 61 -5.33 -8.68 8.39
CA ASP A 61 -6.78 -8.53 8.59
C ASP A 61 -7.55 -9.03 7.36
N ARG A 62 -8.78 -9.49 7.55
CA ARG A 62 -9.72 -9.88 6.47
C ARG A 62 -9.19 -10.94 5.51
N VAL A 63 -8.58 -11.99 6.04
CA VAL A 63 -8.06 -13.12 5.24
C VAL A 63 -9.19 -14.07 4.86
N GLN A 64 -9.22 -14.46 3.56
CA GLN A 64 -10.03 -15.54 3.05
C GLN A 64 -9.11 -16.68 2.60
N ALA A 65 -9.38 -17.90 3.06
CA ALA A 65 -8.57 -19.06 2.70
C ALA A 65 -8.49 -19.25 1.17
N GLY A 66 -7.29 -19.51 0.66
CA GLY A 66 -7.02 -19.70 -0.76
C GLY A 66 -7.02 -18.43 -1.63
N ALA A 67 -7.31 -17.25 -1.03
CA ALA A 67 -7.39 -16.02 -1.82
C ALA A 67 -6.02 -15.53 -2.27
N ALA A 68 -4.97 -15.69 -1.47
CA ALA A 68 -3.63 -15.27 -1.84
C ALA A 68 -3.11 -16.08 -3.03
N GLU A 69 -3.25 -17.39 -2.99
CA GLU A 69 -2.85 -18.31 -4.06
C GLU A 69 -3.62 -18.02 -5.35
N GLN A 70 -4.93 -17.78 -5.24
CA GLN A 70 -5.74 -17.43 -6.40
C GLN A 70 -5.33 -16.09 -7.01
N GLN A 71 -5.05 -15.07 -6.19
CA GLN A 71 -4.57 -13.77 -6.66
C GLN A 71 -3.25 -13.87 -7.41
N LEU A 72 -2.31 -14.67 -6.90
CA LEU A 72 -1.04 -14.95 -7.58
C LEU A 72 -1.26 -15.68 -8.91
N ALA A 73 -2.16 -16.68 -8.94
CA ALA A 73 -2.49 -17.42 -10.15
C ALA A 73 -3.15 -16.51 -11.21
N ASP A 74 -4.06 -15.62 -10.80
CA ASP A 74 -4.70 -14.64 -11.69
C ASP A 74 -3.64 -13.78 -12.39
N PHE A 75 -2.65 -13.23 -11.67
CA PHE A 75 -1.58 -12.44 -12.25
C PHE A 75 -0.61 -13.25 -13.09
N ALA A 76 -0.26 -14.47 -12.66
CA ALA A 76 0.59 -15.37 -13.44
C ALA A 76 -0.06 -15.73 -14.79
N SER A 77 -1.39 -15.86 -14.84
CA SER A 77 -2.12 -16.09 -16.10
C SER A 77 -2.04 -14.92 -17.09
N LEU A 78 -1.77 -13.71 -16.59
CA LEU A 78 -1.50 -12.51 -17.37
C LEU A 78 -0.01 -12.32 -17.69
N GLY A 79 0.86 -13.27 -17.31
CA GLY A 79 2.31 -13.16 -17.47
C GLY A 79 3.02 -12.31 -16.42
N VAL A 80 2.29 -11.75 -15.45
CA VAL A 80 2.84 -10.88 -14.40
C VAL A 80 3.34 -11.71 -13.23
N THR A 81 4.65 -11.65 -12.98
CA THR A 81 5.32 -12.37 -11.88
C THR A 81 6.24 -11.43 -11.11
N PRO A 82 6.46 -11.65 -9.80
CA PRO A 82 7.43 -10.88 -9.03
C PRO A 82 8.87 -11.25 -9.35
N ASP A 83 9.78 -10.27 -9.26
CA ASP A 83 11.22 -10.45 -9.47
C ASP A 83 11.98 -10.92 -8.21
N GLY A 84 11.29 -11.47 -7.24
CA GLY A 84 11.90 -11.95 -6.01
C GLY A 84 10.92 -12.69 -5.11
N PRO A 85 11.32 -13.00 -3.87
CA PRO A 85 10.48 -13.74 -2.96
C PRO A 85 9.20 -12.97 -2.59
N LEU A 86 8.14 -13.73 -2.32
CA LEU A 86 6.92 -13.18 -1.72
C LEU A 86 7.19 -12.73 -0.29
N VAL A 87 6.61 -11.61 0.08
CA VAL A 87 6.60 -11.13 1.48
C VAL A 87 5.19 -11.30 2.03
N ILE A 88 5.09 -11.93 3.21
CA ILE A 88 3.81 -12.20 3.90
C ILE A 88 3.82 -11.42 5.21
N GLN A 89 2.86 -10.54 5.42
CA GLN A 89 2.86 -9.62 6.58
C GLN A 89 2.71 -10.35 7.92
N SER A 90 1.92 -11.41 7.99
CA SER A 90 1.76 -12.20 9.22
C SER A 90 3.05 -12.86 9.70
N GLU A 91 4.04 -13.08 8.83
CA GLU A 91 5.36 -13.61 9.16
C GLU A 91 6.33 -12.53 9.69
N ARG A 92 5.95 -11.26 9.68
CA ARG A 92 6.81 -10.12 10.01
C ARG A 92 6.44 -9.40 11.32
N THR A 93 5.59 -10.02 12.13
CA THR A 93 5.07 -9.44 13.38
C THR A 93 6.16 -9.06 14.38
N GLU A 94 7.28 -9.79 14.41
CA GLU A 94 8.44 -9.47 15.24
C GLU A 94 9.14 -8.18 14.82
N LEU A 95 9.27 -7.93 13.50
CA LEU A 95 9.80 -6.68 12.98
C LEU A 95 8.91 -5.49 13.35
N TYR A 96 7.60 -5.63 13.21
CA TYR A 96 6.66 -4.57 13.60
C TYR A 96 6.72 -4.27 15.10
N ALA A 97 6.83 -5.31 15.92
CA ALA A 97 6.99 -5.15 17.37
C ALA A 97 8.31 -4.43 17.71
N ALA A 98 9.42 -4.78 17.06
CA ALA A 98 10.71 -4.13 17.26
C ALA A 98 10.69 -2.65 16.87
N VAL A 99 10.01 -2.30 15.76
CA VAL A 99 9.81 -0.90 15.34
C VAL A 99 8.99 -0.12 16.38
N ILE A 100 7.90 -0.70 16.89
CA ILE A 100 7.10 -0.06 17.96
C ILE A 100 7.94 0.16 19.20
N GLU A 101 8.80 -0.79 19.59
CA GLU A 101 9.66 -0.65 20.77
C GLU A 101 10.74 0.43 20.57
N ALA A 102 11.31 0.54 19.36
CA ALA A 102 12.23 1.63 19.04
C ALA A 102 11.55 3.00 19.16
N LEU A 103 10.34 3.14 18.62
CA LEU A 103 9.53 4.36 18.74
C LEU A 103 9.14 4.65 20.19
N ASN A 104 8.82 3.61 20.99
CA ASN A 104 8.50 3.74 22.39
C ASN A 104 9.71 4.21 23.22
N THR A 105 10.89 3.66 22.94
CA THR A 105 12.16 4.08 23.55
C THR A 105 12.49 5.55 23.23
N ALA A 106 12.13 6.00 22.02
CA ALA A 106 12.24 7.40 21.62
C ALA A 106 11.16 8.31 22.24
N GLY A 107 10.23 7.79 23.03
CA GLY A 107 9.15 8.55 23.66
C GLY A 107 8.03 8.97 22.72
N LEU A 108 7.87 8.29 21.58
CA LEU A 108 6.94 8.64 20.51
C LEU A 108 5.65 7.81 20.51
N VAL A 109 5.48 6.93 21.51
CA VAL A 109 4.32 6.02 21.58
C VAL A 109 3.60 6.22 22.90
N TYR A 110 2.27 6.16 22.86
CA TYR A 110 1.44 6.16 24.04
C TYR A 110 0.26 5.21 23.92
N GLU A 111 -0.29 4.82 25.07
CA GLU A 111 -1.47 3.96 25.16
C GLU A 111 -2.77 4.73 24.96
N CYS A 112 -3.64 4.19 24.14
CA CYS A 112 -4.98 4.71 23.90
C CYS A 112 -6.05 3.74 24.38
N TYR A 113 -6.97 4.23 25.17
CA TYR A 113 -8.04 3.46 25.81
C TYR A 113 -9.41 3.69 25.20
N CYS A 114 -9.50 4.56 24.19
CA CYS A 114 -10.74 4.92 23.50
C CYS A 114 -11.28 3.75 22.67
N SER A 115 -12.61 3.61 22.67
CA SER A 115 -13.34 2.84 21.67
C SER A 115 -13.52 3.65 20.37
N ARG A 116 -13.95 2.98 19.28
CA ARG A 116 -14.33 3.68 18.03
C ARG A 116 -15.44 4.71 18.26
N LYS A 117 -16.39 4.39 19.13
CA LYS A 117 -17.50 5.29 19.49
C LYS A 117 -17.00 6.54 20.20
N ASP A 118 -16.04 6.40 21.14
CA ASP A 118 -15.44 7.53 21.85
C ASP A 118 -14.75 8.47 20.86
N ILE A 119 -14.03 7.94 19.87
CA ILE A 119 -13.34 8.73 18.85
C ILE A 119 -14.35 9.48 17.97
N GLN A 120 -15.41 8.80 17.52
CA GLN A 120 -16.43 9.39 16.66
C GLN A 120 -17.27 10.47 17.37
N SER A 121 -17.46 10.34 18.68
CA SER A 121 -18.21 11.31 19.50
C SER A 121 -17.35 12.45 20.05
N ALA A 122 -16.03 12.39 19.89
CA ALA A 122 -15.14 13.46 20.38
C ALA A 122 -15.30 14.73 19.53
N PRO A 123 -15.26 15.91 20.16
CA PRO A 123 -15.22 17.16 19.42
C PRO A 123 -14.00 17.19 18.52
N SER A 124 -14.21 17.48 17.24
CA SER A 124 -13.11 17.69 16.28
C SER A 124 -12.87 19.19 16.10
N ALA A 125 -11.59 19.58 15.96
CA ALA A 125 -11.27 20.95 15.60
C ALA A 125 -11.77 21.28 14.17
N PRO A 126 -12.13 22.54 13.88
CA PRO A 126 -12.40 22.95 12.50
C PRO A 126 -11.24 22.52 11.58
N HIS A 127 -11.58 21.99 10.42
CA HIS A 127 -10.61 21.49 9.40
C HIS A 127 -9.89 20.17 9.72
N THR A 128 -10.19 19.50 10.83
CA THR A 128 -9.69 18.14 11.09
C THR A 128 -10.43 17.14 10.20
N PRO A 129 -9.74 16.22 9.52
CA PRO A 129 -10.39 15.19 8.70
C PRO A 129 -11.38 14.35 9.52
N PRO A 130 -12.53 13.97 8.96
CA PRO A 130 -13.48 13.10 9.64
C PRO A 130 -12.82 11.81 10.14
N GLY A 131 -13.01 11.49 11.42
CA GLY A 131 -12.45 10.28 12.05
C GLY A 131 -10.99 10.38 12.49
N ALA A 132 -10.34 11.54 12.34
CA ALA A 132 -9.01 11.78 12.91
C ALA A 132 -9.07 11.70 14.45
N TYR A 133 -8.02 11.16 15.03
CA TYR A 133 -7.96 11.01 16.48
C TYR A 133 -7.55 12.31 17.17
N PRO A 134 -8.32 12.80 18.15
CA PRO A 134 -8.09 14.12 18.76
C PRO A 134 -6.98 14.16 19.83
N GLY A 135 -6.22 13.06 20.04
CA GLY A 135 -5.15 13.02 21.05
C GLY A 135 -5.62 12.84 22.50
N THR A 136 -6.87 12.43 22.75
CA THR A 136 -7.50 12.34 24.07
C THR A 136 -6.65 11.64 25.14
N CYS A 137 -5.93 10.57 24.75
CA CYS A 137 -5.15 9.77 25.71
C CYS A 137 -3.67 10.18 25.80
N ARG A 138 -3.21 11.13 24.98
CA ARG A 138 -1.79 11.49 24.90
C ARG A 138 -1.23 11.97 26.25
N ASN A 139 -1.96 12.85 26.92
CA ASN A 139 -1.51 13.56 28.11
C ASN A 139 -2.16 13.05 29.42
N LEU A 140 -2.63 11.80 29.46
CA LEU A 140 -3.20 11.23 30.69
C LEU A 140 -2.15 11.07 31.77
N THR A 141 -2.53 11.34 33.03
CA THR A 141 -1.68 11.09 34.19
C THR A 141 -1.47 9.59 34.44
N GLY A 142 -0.42 9.22 35.18
CA GLY A 142 -0.15 7.82 35.49
C GLY A 142 -1.31 7.12 36.21
N SER A 143 -1.97 7.81 37.15
CA SER A 143 -3.13 7.27 37.88
C SER A 143 -4.34 7.01 36.97
N VAL A 144 -4.60 7.91 36.01
CA VAL A 144 -5.69 7.72 35.03
C VAL A 144 -5.35 6.57 34.09
N ARG A 145 -4.10 6.47 33.62
CA ARG A 145 -3.66 5.35 32.75
C ARG A 145 -3.85 4.00 33.45
N GLU A 146 -3.49 3.91 34.73
CA GLU A 146 -3.64 2.67 35.49
C GLU A 146 -5.11 2.26 35.68
N ALA A 147 -5.98 3.23 35.99
CA ALA A 147 -7.42 2.99 36.08
C ALA A 147 -8.00 2.50 34.74
N GLU A 148 -7.58 3.12 33.63
CA GLU A 148 -8.02 2.72 32.29
C GLU A 148 -7.49 1.36 31.85
N ARG A 149 -6.23 1.01 32.18
CA ARG A 149 -5.70 -0.35 31.97
C ARG A 149 -6.54 -1.40 32.70
N THR A 150 -6.83 -1.14 34.01
CA THR A 150 -7.66 -2.02 34.83
C THR A 150 -9.07 -2.19 34.22
N ARG A 151 -9.68 -1.09 33.76
CA ARG A 151 -10.99 -1.10 33.12
C ARG A 151 -10.99 -1.94 31.82
N LEU A 152 -9.97 -1.80 30.98
CA LEU A 152 -9.83 -2.58 29.75
C LEU A 152 -9.58 -4.05 30.02
N ALA A 153 -8.67 -4.36 30.96
CA ALA A 153 -8.34 -5.72 31.35
C ALA A 153 -9.56 -6.48 31.90
N GLY A 154 -10.43 -5.81 32.69
CA GLY A 154 -11.70 -6.36 33.15
C GLY A 154 -12.67 -6.75 32.03
N ASN A 155 -12.46 -6.22 30.81
CA ASN A 155 -13.20 -6.55 29.59
C ASN A 155 -12.39 -7.43 28.60
N GLY A 156 -11.28 -8.04 29.05
CA GLY A 156 -10.41 -8.87 28.21
C GLY A 156 -9.71 -8.10 27.06
N ARG A 157 -9.53 -6.78 27.21
CA ARG A 157 -8.94 -5.90 26.18
C ARG A 157 -7.63 -5.31 26.66
N GLN A 158 -6.77 -4.99 25.71
CA GLN A 158 -5.54 -4.21 25.92
C GLN A 158 -5.70 -2.80 25.35
N PRO A 159 -4.88 -1.83 25.81
CA PRO A 159 -4.80 -0.53 25.17
C PRO A 159 -4.25 -0.65 23.74
N ALA A 160 -4.76 0.15 22.84
CA ALA A 160 -4.12 0.36 21.56
C ALA A 160 -2.86 1.22 21.74
N LEU A 161 -1.86 1.05 20.88
CA LEU A 161 -0.68 1.90 20.84
C LEU A 161 -0.82 2.90 19.69
N ARG A 162 -0.56 4.18 19.98
CA ARG A 162 -0.61 5.25 19.00
C ARG A 162 0.72 5.99 18.93
N LEU A 163 1.00 6.51 17.74
CA LEU A 163 2.07 7.47 17.54
C LEU A 163 1.69 8.82 18.18
N ASP A 164 2.60 9.47 18.87
CA ASP A 164 2.53 10.90 19.19
C ASP A 164 3.04 11.70 17.98
N ALA A 165 2.09 12.09 17.13
CA ALA A 165 2.41 12.79 15.89
C ALA A 165 3.00 14.19 16.14
N GLN A 166 2.67 14.84 17.27
CA GLN A 166 3.24 16.15 17.61
C GLN A 166 4.70 16.03 18.05
N ALA A 167 5.01 15.06 18.91
CA ALA A 167 6.39 14.79 19.31
C ALA A 167 7.24 14.37 18.11
N ALA A 168 6.71 13.51 17.24
CA ALA A 168 7.38 13.08 16.02
C ALA A 168 7.62 14.24 15.04
N ALA A 169 6.65 15.15 14.91
CA ALA A 169 6.82 16.35 14.07
C ALA A 169 7.93 17.27 14.57
N GLY A 170 8.09 17.36 15.89
CA GLY A 170 9.20 18.10 16.49
C GLY A 170 10.58 17.53 16.11
N LEU A 171 10.71 16.19 16.06
CA LEU A 171 11.94 15.52 15.63
C LEU A 171 12.23 15.70 14.14
N LEU A 172 11.18 15.72 13.32
CA LEU A 172 11.27 15.84 11.85
C LEU A 172 11.28 17.31 11.38
N GLU A 173 11.20 18.27 12.31
CA GLU A 173 11.07 19.70 12.01
C GLU A 173 9.90 20.03 11.06
N VAL A 174 8.81 19.23 11.15
CA VAL A 174 7.58 19.44 10.38
C VAL A 174 6.72 20.49 11.07
N PRO A 175 6.27 21.55 10.37
CA PRO A 175 5.39 22.56 10.96
C PRO A 175 4.08 21.96 11.49
N VAL A 176 3.69 22.38 12.70
CA VAL A 176 2.45 21.91 13.34
C VAL A 176 1.42 23.05 13.32
N SER A 177 0.30 22.82 12.65
CA SER A 177 -0.88 23.68 12.67
C SER A 177 -1.84 23.29 13.81
N PRO A 178 -2.88 24.07 14.08
CA PRO A 178 -3.94 23.67 15.02
C PRO A 178 -4.62 22.33 14.68
N SER A 179 -4.58 21.89 13.42
CA SER A 179 -5.11 20.62 12.94
C SER A 179 -4.10 19.47 13.03
N GLY A 180 -2.86 19.75 13.39
CA GLY A 180 -1.75 18.79 13.46
C GLY A 180 -0.61 19.11 12.49
N PRO A 181 0.43 18.26 12.42
CA PRO A 181 1.47 18.35 11.42
C PRO A 181 0.89 18.21 10.02
N GLU A 182 1.33 19.04 9.08
CA GLU A 182 0.90 18.97 7.67
C GLU A 182 2.05 18.50 6.78
N VAL A 183 1.77 17.55 5.90
CA VAL A 183 2.72 17.05 4.92
C VAL A 183 2.13 17.16 3.53
N VAL A 184 2.96 17.61 2.59
CA VAL A 184 2.65 17.67 1.16
C VAL A 184 3.55 16.67 0.45
N VAL A 185 2.95 15.88 -0.41
CA VAL A 185 3.65 14.84 -1.20
C VAL A 185 3.35 15.10 -2.67
N ALA A 186 4.39 15.16 -3.48
CA ALA A 186 4.23 15.20 -4.93
C ALA A 186 3.85 13.81 -5.43
N ASP A 187 2.73 13.71 -6.13
CA ASP A 187 2.27 12.52 -6.82
C ASP A 187 2.37 12.74 -8.33
N VAL A 188 2.76 11.71 -9.06
CA VAL A 188 3.01 11.83 -10.51
C VAL A 188 1.74 12.21 -11.27
N LEU A 189 0.59 11.66 -10.89
CA LEU A 189 -0.68 11.88 -11.60
C LEU A 189 -1.58 12.92 -10.95
N LEU A 190 -1.58 13.00 -9.60
CA LEU A 190 -2.48 13.89 -8.87
C LEU A 190 -1.86 15.24 -8.53
N GLY A 191 -0.53 15.42 -8.74
CA GLY A 191 0.18 16.60 -8.27
C GLY A 191 0.35 16.62 -6.74
N ASP A 192 0.14 17.76 -6.10
CA ASP A 192 0.31 17.90 -4.65
C ASP A 192 -0.80 17.23 -3.84
N VAL A 193 -0.48 16.14 -3.16
CA VAL A 193 -1.35 15.48 -2.17
C VAL A 193 -1.03 15.99 -0.77
N ARG A 194 -1.98 16.65 -0.12
CA ARG A 194 -1.81 17.27 1.20
C ARG A 194 -2.59 16.49 2.26
N GLY A 195 -2.04 16.39 3.47
CA GLY A 195 -2.75 15.78 4.58
C GLY A 195 -2.19 16.15 5.94
N PHE A 196 -3.10 16.20 6.94
CA PHE A 196 -2.74 16.34 8.33
C PHE A 196 -2.46 14.99 8.96
N ILE A 197 -1.46 14.94 9.84
CA ILE A 197 -1.04 13.74 10.53
C ILE A 197 -1.65 13.73 11.92
N ASP A 198 -2.54 12.79 12.16
CA ASP A 198 -3.10 12.49 13.47
C ASP A 198 -2.28 11.42 14.22
N ASP A 199 -2.59 11.23 15.49
CA ASP A 199 -2.01 10.15 16.27
C ASP A 199 -2.60 8.80 15.85
N PHE A 200 -2.19 8.30 14.72
CA PHE A 200 -2.71 7.04 14.17
C PHE A 200 -2.28 5.82 14.98
N VAL A 201 -3.07 4.76 14.88
CA VAL A 201 -2.81 3.50 15.58
C VAL A 201 -1.59 2.80 14.98
N LEU A 202 -0.67 2.35 15.83
CA LEU A 202 0.44 1.46 15.48
C LEU A 202 0.05 -0.01 15.76
N ARG A 203 -0.55 -0.27 16.94
CA ARG A 203 -1.08 -1.59 17.31
C ARG A 203 -2.47 -1.44 17.91
N ARG A 204 -3.40 -2.24 17.45
CA ARG A 204 -4.80 -2.27 17.93
C ARG A 204 -4.88 -2.91 19.31
N GLY A 205 -5.98 -2.67 20.03
CA GLY A 205 -6.23 -3.27 21.35
C GLY A 205 -6.51 -4.78 21.32
N ASP A 206 -6.63 -5.39 20.16
CA ASP A 206 -6.69 -6.84 19.95
C ASP A 206 -5.30 -7.45 19.63
N GLY A 207 -4.24 -6.63 19.65
CA GLY A 207 -2.87 -7.05 19.41
C GLY A 207 -2.42 -6.99 17.94
N VAL A 208 -3.34 -6.78 17.00
CA VAL A 208 -3.02 -6.73 15.56
C VAL A 208 -2.30 -5.42 15.23
N HIS A 209 -1.23 -5.50 14.45
CA HIS A 209 -0.52 -4.35 13.92
C HIS A 209 -1.37 -3.62 12.88
N SER A 210 -1.27 -2.29 12.86
CA SER A 210 -2.10 -1.50 11.96
C SER A 210 -1.58 -1.52 10.53
N TYR A 211 -2.49 -1.27 9.57
CA TYR A 211 -2.14 -1.10 8.17
C TYR A 211 -1.03 -0.05 7.95
N HIS A 212 -1.15 1.13 8.58
CA HIS A 212 -0.16 2.20 8.39
C HIS A 212 1.22 1.84 8.94
N LEU A 213 1.31 1.08 10.02
CA LEU A 213 2.59 0.58 10.51
C LEU A 213 3.18 -0.44 9.52
N ALA A 214 2.42 -1.49 9.21
CA ALA A 214 2.93 -2.62 8.46
C ALA A 214 3.34 -2.23 7.03
N VAL A 215 2.51 -1.45 6.32
CA VAL A 215 2.80 -1.06 4.94
C VAL A 215 4.09 -0.22 4.84
N VAL A 216 4.31 0.72 5.77
CA VAL A 216 5.48 1.60 5.71
C VAL A 216 6.75 0.86 6.10
N VAL A 217 6.70 0.06 7.17
CA VAL A 217 7.84 -0.78 7.58
C VAL A 217 8.26 -1.72 6.46
N ASP A 218 7.29 -2.35 5.80
CA ASP A 218 7.58 -3.28 4.72
C ASP A 218 8.08 -2.59 3.45
N ASP A 219 7.46 -1.48 3.05
CA ASP A 219 7.92 -0.74 1.87
C ASP A 219 9.40 -0.32 2.04
N LEU A 220 9.79 0.17 3.22
CA LEU A 220 11.19 0.49 3.52
C LEU A 220 12.08 -0.77 3.53
N ALA A 221 11.72 -1.79 4.29
CA ALA A 221 12.52 -3.02 4.45
C ALA A 221 12.63 -3.85 3.17
N MET A 222 11.72 -3.67 2.21
CA MET A 222 11.76 -4.29 0.89
C MET A 222 12.51 -3.44 -0.15
N GLY A 223 12.99 -2.24 0.22
CA GLY A 223 13.65 -1.30 -0.68
C GLY A 223 12.70 -0.74 -1.75
N ILE A 224 11.43 -0.53 -1.39
CA ILE A 224 10.44 0.04 -2.31
C ILE A 224 10.69 1.55 -2.44
N ASP A 225 10.92 1.99 -3.66
CA ASP A 225 11.08 3.39 -4.04
C ASP A 225 10.03 3.86 -5.06
N GLN A 226 9.08 2.98 -5.45
CA GLN A 226 7.94 3.34 -6.28
C GLN A 226 6.66 2.65 -5.78
N VAL A 227 5.61 3.43 -5.57
CA VAL A 227 4.31 2.95 -5.10
C VAL A 227 3.22 3.33 -6.10
N VAL A 228 2.77 2.34 -6.86
CA VAL A 228 1.60 2.47 -7.74
C VAL A 228 0.40 1.84 -7.05
N ARG A 229 -0.70 2.61 -6.90
CA ARG A 229 -1.94 2.13 -6.27
C ARG A 229 -3.13 2.99 -6.67
N ALA A 230 -4.34 2.53 -6.35
CA ALA A 230 -5.56 3.27 -6.66
C ALA A 230 -5.66 4.62 -5.90
N ASP A 231 -6.24 5.62 -6.52
CA ASP A 231 -6.32 7.01 -6.07
C ASP A 231 -7.17 7.21 -4.81
N ASP A 232 -8.05 6.28 -4.49
CA ASP A 232 -8.81 6.28 -3.22
C ASP A 232 -7.92 6.13 -1.97
N LEU A 233 -6.65 5.73 -2.14
CA LEU A 233 -5.66 5.65 -1.09
C LEU A 233 -4.75 6.90 -1.00
N ALA A 234 -4.90 7.87 -1.89
CA ALA A 234 -4.06 9.06 -1.94
C ALA A 234 -4.04 9.83 -0.62
N SER A 235 -5.19 9.96 0.04
CA SER A 235 -5.31 10.63 1.34
C SER A 235 -4.48 10.00 2.47
N SER A 236 -4.02 8.77 2.31
CA SER A 236 -3.15 8.07 3.27
C SER A 236 -1.65 8.37 3.05
N THR A 237 -1.28 8.88 1.89
CA THR A 237 0.12 9.07 1.48
C THR A 237 0.89 10.04 2.37
N PRO A 238 0.35 11.23 2.74
CA PRO A 238 1.07 12.14 3.63
C PRO A 238 1.45 11.49 4.97
N ARG A 239 0.54 10.67 5.55
CA ARG A 239 0.79 9.93 6.79
C ARG A 239 1.89 8.89 6.60
N GLN A 240 1.90 8.17 5.50
CA GLN A 240 2.91 7.16 5.21
C GLN A 240 4.28 7.77 4.96
N VAL A 241 4.35 8.88 4.23
CA VAL A 241 5.61 9.63 4.01
C VAL A 241 6.15 10.20 5.32
N PHE A 242 5.29 10.80 6.14
CA PHE A 242 5.68 11.27 7.47
C PHE A 242 6.27 10.14 8.32
N PHE A 243 5.59 8.99 8.32
CA PHE A 243 6.01 7.84 9.12
C PHE A 243 7.30 7.20 8.57
N ALA A 244 7.46 7.11 7.26
CA ALA A 244 8.69 6.62 6.64
C ALA A 244 9.91 7.47 7.04
N ARG A 245 9.79 8.80 6.97
CA ARG A 245 10.85 9.74 7.43
C ARG A 245 11.18 9.55 8.90
N LEU A 246 10.15 9.30 9.73
CA LEU A 246 10.36 9.06 11.16
C LEU A 246 11.12 7.75 11.42
N LEU A 247 10.77 6.68 10.72
CA LEU A 247 11.45 5.38 10.86
C LEU A 247 12.89 5.43 10.36
N ASP A 248 13.15 6.14 9.27
CA ASP A 248 14.49 6.39 8.75
C ASP A 248 15.37 7.12 9.78
N LEU A 249 14.80 8.04 10.54
CA LEU A 249 15.50 8.76 11.61
C LEU A 249 15.70 7.92 12.88
N VAL A 250 14.66 7.19 13.32
CA VAL A 250 14.62 6.55 14.65
C VAL A 250 15.20 5.14 14.64
N CYS A 251 14.97 4.37 13.58
CA CYS A 251 15.37 2.96 13.52
C CYS A 251 15.77 2.51 12.10
N PRO A 252 16.69 3.21 11.41
CA PRO A 252 17.08 2.89 10.03
C PRO A 252 17.57 1.45 9.88
N GLN A 253 18.24 0.90 10.89
CA GLN A 253 18.74 -0.49 10.89
C GLN A 253 17.61 -1.55 10.87
N LEU A 254 16.43 -1.24 11.40
CA LEU A 254 15.29 -2.17 11.38
C LEU A 254 14.57 -2.17 10.03
N VAL A 255 14.62 -1.05 9.32
CA VAL A 255 13.91 -0.87 8.04
C VAL A 255 14.86 -0.83 6.83
N GLY A 256 16.16 -1.09 7.02
CA GLY A 256 17.12 -1.23 5.93
C GLY A 256 17.49 0.07 5.22
N THR A 257 17.37 1.23 5.89
CA THR A 257 17.64 2.56 5.31
C THR A 257 18.94 3.20 5.79
N GLU A 258 19.84 2.44 6.41
CA GLU A 258 21.11 2.94 6.97
C GLU A 258 22.01 3.62 5.93
N SER A 259 21.92 3.22 4.67
CA SER A 259 22.65 3.84 3.54
C SER A 259 21.92 5.04 2.94
N GLY A 260 20.84 5.49 3.56
CA GLY A 260 19.92 6.50 3.07
C GLY A 260 18.80 5.93 2.21
N HIS A 261 17.66 6.59 2.20
CA HIS A 261 16.48 6.25 1.40
C HIS A 261 16.19 7.39 0.42
N ALA A 262 16.13 7.08 -0.87
CA ALA A 262 15.93 8.08 -1.93
C ALA A 262 14.54 8.73 -1.94
N GLY A 263 13.65 8.28 -1.05
CA GLY A 263 12.23 8.62 -1.07
C GLY A 263 11.42 7.64 -1.93
N ILE A 264 10.10 7.77 -1.88
CA ILE A 264 9.17 6.95 -2.65
C ILE A 264 8.51 7.82 -3.70
N GLU A 265 8.57 7.39 -4.94
CA GLU A 265 7.77 7.93 -6.04
C GLU A 265 6.34 7.41 -5.93
N TRP A 266 5.39 8.32 -5.86
CA TRP A 266 3.98 8.00 -5.68
C TRP A 266 3.21 8.16 -6.98
N VAL A 267 2.45 7.13 -7.35
CA VAL A 267 1.61 7.10 -8.57
C VAL A 267 0.22 6.60 -8.18
N HIS A 268 -0.72 7.50 -7.99
CA HIS A 268 -2.10 7.14 -7.69
C HIS A 268 -2.91 7.07 -8.98
N VAL A 269 -3.20 5.85 -9.41
CA VAL A 269 -3.90 5.59 -10.67
C VAL A 269 -5.42 5.70 -10.48
N PRO A 270 -6.15 6.27 -11.46
CA PRO A 270 -7.60 6.42 -11.39
C PRO A 270 -8.31 5.08 -11.21
N LEU A 271 -9.41 5.10 -10.45
CA LEU A 271 -10.26 3.92 -10.24
C LEU A 271 -10.88 3.42 -11.55
N VAL A 272 -11.25 2.13 -11.55
CA VAL A 272 -12.18 1.58 -12.52
C VAL A 272 -13.59 1.66 -11.92
N LEU A 273 -14.47 2.32 -12.65
CA LEU A 273 -15.86 2.55 -12.27
C LEU A 273 -16.79 1.59 -13.01
N GLY A 274 -17.94 1.29 -12.44
CA GLY A 274 -19.02 0.62 -13.14
C GLY A 274 -19.82 1.57 -14.04
N PRO A 275 -20.80 1.05 -14.83
CA PRO A 275 -21.55 1.82 -15.82
C PRO A 275 -22.30 3.03 -15.24
N GLY A 276 -22.67 2.98 -13.96
CA GLY A 276 -23.31 4.09 -13.25
C GLY A 276 -22.36 5.09 -12.58
N GLY A 277 -21.05 5.00 -12.85
CA GLY A 277 -20.04 5.87 -12.23
C GLY A 277 -19.70 5.52 -10.79
N GLN A 278 -20.26 4.44 -10.24
CA GLN A 278 -19.92 3.94 -8.91
C GLN A 278 -18.64 3.10 -8.95
N ARG A 279 -17.88 3.12 -7.84
CA ARG A 279 -16.74 2.20 -7.68
C ARG A 279 -17.18 0.75 -7.86
N LEU A 280 -16.44 -0.03 -8.65
CA LEU A 280 -16.65 -1.46 -8.74
C LEU A 280 -16.46 -2.09 -7.35
N ALA A 281 -17.50 -2.74 -6.84
CA ALA A 281 -17.47 -3.43 -5.56
C ALA A 281 -17.67 -4.92 -5.76
N LYS A 282 -17.14 -5.73 -4.84
CA LYS A 282 -17.30 -7.21 -4.86
C LYS A 282 -18.75 -7.69 -4.97
N ARG A 283 -19.72 -6.90 -4.49
CA ARG A 283 -21.15 -7.18 -4.56
C ARG A 283 -21.79 -6.93 -5.93
N ASP A 284 -21.11 -6.19 -6.80
CA ASP A 284 -21.63 -5.81 -8.13
C ASP A 284 -21.20 -6.83 -9.21
N GLY A 285 -20.91 -8.09 -8.79
CA GLY A 285 -20.44 -9.15 -9.68
C GLY A 285 -18.98 -8.93 -10.05
N ALA A 286 -18.08 -9.04 -9.04
CA ALA A 286 -16.65 -8.94 -9.28
C ALA A 286 -16.22 -9.92 -10.37
N VAL A 287 -16.10 -9.42 -11.59
CA VAL A 287 -15.67 -10.18 -12.75
C VAL A 287 -14.19 -10.49 -12.56
N THR A 288 -13.87 -11.76 -12.42
CA THR A 288 -12.52 -12.27 -12.23
C THR A 288 -11.87 -12.56 -13.58
N VAL A 289 -10.55 -12.76 -13.62
CA VAL A 289 -9.84 -13.18 -14.85
C VAL A 289 -10.48 -14.44 -15.44
N GLY A 290 -10.83 -15.44 -14.60
CA GLY A 290 -11.45 -16.67 -15.07
C GLY A 290 -12.86 -16.45 -15.65
N ASP A 291 -13.64 -15.56 -15.07
CA ASP A 291 -14.96 -15.22 -15.60
C ASP A 291 -14.83 -14.47 -16.93
N LEU A 292 -13.87 -13.55 -17.05
CA LEU A 292 -13.57 -12.81 -18.28
C LEU A 292 -13.06 -13.72 -19.41
N ALA A 293 -12.13 -14.62 -19.10
CA ALA A 293 -11.57 -15.54 -20.10
C ALA A 293 -12.65 -16.39 -20.78
N SER A 294 -13.73 -16.74 -20.06
CA SER A 294 -14.84 -17.52 -20.61
C SER A 294 -15.73 -16.74 -21.58
N THR A 295 -15.65 -15.39 -21.59
CA THR A 295 -16.45 -14.50 -22.45
C THR A 295 -15.72 -14.06 -23.73
N GLY A 296 -14.45 -14.46 -23.90
CA GLY A 296 -13.61 -13.94 -24.97
C GLY A 296 -13.10 -12.50 -24.74
N PHE A 297 -13.19 -12.01 -23.50
CA PHE A 297 -12.68 -10.69 -23.11
C PHE A 297 -11.16 -10.63 -23.26
N ASP A 298 -10.66 -9.65 -24.00
CA ASP A 298 -9.25 -9.35 -24.14
C ASP A 298 -8.82 -8.32 -23.09
N PHE A 299 -8.17 -8.79 -22.01
CA PHE A 299 -7.74 -7.95 -20.93
C PHE A 299 -6.72 -6.89 -21.36
N PHE A 300 -5.74 -7.24 -22.21
CA PHE A 300 -4.70 -6.30 -22.63
C PHE A 300 -5.22 -5.26 -23.62
N ALA A 301 -6.09 -5.65 -24.53
CA ALA A 301 -6.76 -4.69 -25.43
C ALA A 301 -7.60 -3.68 -24.65
N TRP A 302 -8.34 -4.14 -23.63
CA TRP A 302 -9.08 -3.26 -22.74
C TRP A 302 -8.14 -2.40 -21.87
N LEU A 303 -7.07 -3.00 -21.31
CA LEU A 303 -6.10 -2.29 -20.47
C LEU A 303 -5.51 -1.10 -21.23
N GLY A 304 -4.93 -1.32 -22.40
CA GLY A 304 -4.33 -0.26 -23.22
C GLY A 304 -5.32 0.85 -23.54
N SER A 305 -6.53 0.49 -23.98
CA SER A 305 -7.61 1.45 -24.26
C SER A 305 -8.02 2.24 -23.01
N SER A 306 -8.08 1.58 -21.84
CA SER A 306 -8.44 2.21 -20.55
C SER A 306 -7.40 3.21 -20.02
N LEU A 307 -6.21 3.20 -20.59
CA LEU A 307 -5.08 4.07 -20.23
C LEU A 307 -4.83 5.18 -21.25
N GLY A 308 -5.61 5.21 -22.33
CA GLY A 308 -5.44 6.18 -23.44
C GLY A 308 -4.46 5.73 -24.52
N PHE A 309 -3.96 4.48 -24.43
CA PHE A 309 -3.20 3.85 -25.50
C PHE A 309 -4.11 3.09 -26.47
N GLY A 310 -3.54 2.51 -27.50
CA GLY A 310 -4.25 1.56 -28.37
C GLY A 310 -4.49 0.21 -27.68
N PRO A 311 -5.27 -0.69 -28.30
CA PRO A 311 -5.43 -2.04 -27.78
C PRO A 311 -4.08 -2.78 -27.85
N TRP A 312 -3.61 -3.29 -26.72
CA TRP A 312 -2.43 -4.14 -26.67
C TRP A 312 -2.79 -5.61 -26.90
N ALA A 313 -1.94 -6.35 -27.58
CA ALA A 313 -2.16 -7.77 -27.82
C ALA A 313 -1.81 -8.64 -26.59
N ASP A 314 -0.79 -8.21 -25.83
CA ASP A 314 -0.26 -8.97 -24.68
C ASP A 314 0.56 -8.07 -23.74
N LEU A 315 1.14 -8.68 -22.69
CA LEU A 315 1.99 -8.00 -21.72
C LEU A 315 3.30 -7.48 -22.33
N GLU A 316 3.85 -8.15 -23.35
CA GLU A 316 5.10 -7.73 -23.99
C GLU A 316 4.91 -6.42 -24.75
N GLN A 317 3.85 -6.33 -25.55
CA GLN A 317 3.48 -5.09 -26.24
C GLN A 317 3.15 -3.98 -25.22
N ALA A 318 2.40 -4.32 -24.15
CA ALA A 318 2.09 -3.36 -23.10
C ALA A 318 3.37 -2.78 -22.47
N ARG A 319 4.37 -3.62 -22.18
CA ARG A 319 5.66 -3.19 -21.61
C ARG A 319 6.43 -2.28 -22.57
N ASP A 320 6.44 -2.61 -23.84
CA ASP A 320 7.23 -1.90 -24.86
C ASP A 320 6.61 -0.54 -25.23
N GLU A 321 5.29 -0.39 -25.13
CA GLU A 321 4.56 0.83 -25.48
C GLU A 321 4.12 1.68 -24.28
N PHE A 322 4.21 1.15 -23.06
CA PHE A 322 3.77 1.87 -21.87
C PHE A 322 4.67 3.07 -21.55
N ASP A 323 4.05 4.23 -21.44
CA ASP A 323 4.68 5.48 -20.99
C ASP A 323 3.79 6.11 -19.92
N LEU A 324 4.31 6.22 -18.68
CA LEU A 324 3.57 6.78 -17.56
C LEU A 324 3.15 8.23 -17.79
N ASP A 325 4.01 9.03 -18.45
CA ASP A 325 3.74 10.43 -18.72
C ASP A 325 2.64 10.63 -19.81
N ALA A 326 2.43 9.63 -20.65
CA ALA A 326 1.40 9.64 -21.69
C ALA A 326 0.07 9.02 -21.22
N MET A 327 0.04 8.42 -20.02
CA MET A 327 -1.15 7.76 -19.48
C MET A 327 -2.25 8.77 -19.15
N THR A 328 -3.51 8.46 -19.51
CA THR A 328 -4.65 9.29 -19.10
C THR A 328 -4.85 9.28 -17.57
N GLY A 329 -5.11 10.43 -16.98
CA GLY A 329 -5.50 10.61 -15.58
C GLY A 329 -7.00 10.39 -15.31
N GLU A 330 -7.79 9.98 -16.30
CA GLU A 330 -9.23 9.82 -16.16
C GLU A 330 -9.63 8.41 -15.69
N PRO A 331 -10.69 8.28 -14.87
CA PRO A 331 -11.23 6.97 -14.49
C PRO A 331 -11.69 6.16 -15.70
N ALA A 332 -11.37 4.88 -15.72
CA ALA A 332 -11.91 3.97 -16.72
C ALA A 332 -13.31 3.47 -16.30
N VAL A 333 -14.23 3.34 -17.24
CA VAL A 333 -15.53 2.68 -17.02
C VAL A 333 -15.43 1.25 -17.53
N PHE A 334 -15.89 0.30 -16.74
CA PHE A 334 -16.00 -1.10 -17.13
C PHE A 334 -17.44 -1.57 -16.99
N ASP A 335 -18.05 -1.93 -18.13
CA ASP A 335 -19.34 -2.58 -18.18
C ASP A 335 -19.17 -4.04 -18.62
N PRO A 336 -19.48 -5.03 -17.79
CA PRO A 336 -19.45 -6.44 -18.19
C PRO A 336 -20.31 -6.74 -19.41
N ALA A 337 -21.40 -5.99 -19.62
CA ALA A 337 -22.30 -6.20 -20.74
C ALA A 337 -21.68 -5.87 -22.11
N ASP A 338 -20.72 -4.93 -22.14
CA ASP A 338 -20.02 -4.54 -23.40
C ASP A 338 -19.10 -5.66 -23.92
N TRP A 339 -18.76 -6.62 -23.06
CA TRP A 339 -17.81 -7.70 -23.30
C TRP A 339 -18.43 -9.10 -23.29
N ALA A 340 -19.72 -9.20 -22.97
CA ALA A 340 -20.45 -10.44 -23.13
C ALA A 340 -20.65 -10.67 -24.64
N GLN A 341 -19.92 -11.63 -25.23
CA GLN A 341 -20.25 -12.04 -26.59
C GLN A 341 -21.71 -12.56 -26.60
N PRO A 342 -22.51 -12.18 -27.60
CA PRO A 342 -23.79 -12.83 -27.79
C PRO A 342 -23.52 -14.34 -27.92
N ALA A 343 -24.26 -15.16 -27.16
CA ALA A 343 -24.17 -16.61 -27.27
C ALA A 343 -24.26 -16.94 -28.77
N ALA A 344 -23.24 -17.65 -29.27
CA ALA A 344 -23.27 -18.14 -30.64
C ALA A 344 -24.49 -19.08 -30.74
N ASP A 345 -25.48 -18.69 -31.58
CA ASP A 345 -26.65 -19.49 -31.90
C ASP A 345 -26.27 -20.83 -32.55
#